data_908d1b76b26892b037ce9eaa610853f6
#
_entry.id   908d1b76b26892b037ce9eaa610853f6
#
_cell.length_a   1.000
_cell.length_b   1.000
_cell.length_c   1.000
_cell.angle_alpha   90.00
_cell.angle_beta   90.00
_cell.angle_gamma   90.00
#
_symmetry.space_group_name_H-M   'P 1'
#
loop_
_entity.id
_entity.type
_entity.pdbx_description
1 polymer ?
#
loop_
_entity_poly.entity_id
_entity_poly.type
_entity_poly.pdbx_seq_one_letter_code
_entity_poly.pdbx_strand_id
1 'polypeptide(L)'
;VGFKMISIIINFILLLPVIIFLANADIAKNKGKVHLYGIYGFFGLPGRGKTMCMSKYLNDMRRKYGNKIYIMTNYHYKDQDFEFTTWKQLLEDYDKPLVVAWDEVQNEFNSRDFKSFPIALLTQLTQVRKGNGIQILYTAQRWHFVDKNFRSLSFGCYDCGTWFGRYTFARMYDPLDYDEKCNQVHGDKRMKIHAKRSMSFIQTDKLRNCYDSYKMLRTAKSKEYMSRQEIAMTERIL
;
A
#
# COMPACT_ATOMS: atom_id res chain seq x y z
N VAL A 1 -26.99 -1.01 -50.49
CA VAL A 1 -26.52 -1.38 -49.12
C VAL A 1 -25.09 -1.94 -49.18
N GLY A 2 -24.75 -2.80 -50.15
CA GLY A 2 -23.43 -3.43 -50.27
C GLY A 2 -22.24 -2.45 -50.45
N PHE A 3 -22.41 -1.37 -51.25
CA PHE A 3 -21.33 -0.42 -51.52
C PHE A 3 -20.89 0.39 -50.28
N LYS A 4 -21.83 0.74 -49.40
CA LYS A 4 -21.53 1.45 -48.14
C LYS A 4 -20.79 0.54 -47.14
N MET A 5 -21.13 -0.75 -47.08
CA MET A 5 -20.42 -1.72 -46.22
C MET A 5 -18.98 -1.95 -46.68
N ILE A 6 -18.75 -2.06 -48.00
CA ILE A 6 -17.41 -2.24 -48.55
C ILE A 6 -16.53 -1.00 -48.25
N SER A 7 -17.05 0.21 -48.38
CA SER A 7 -16.34 1.44 -48.05
C SER A 7 -15.94 1.52 -46.58
N ILE A 8 -16.79 1.09 -45.66
CA ILE A 8 -16.51 1.04 -44.22
C ILE A 8 -15.40 0.04 -43.93
N ILE A 9 -15.43 -1.13 -44.54
CA ILE A 9 -14.41 -2.17 -44.35
C ILE A 9 -13.04 -1.70 -44.88
N ILE A 10 -13.01 -1.06 -46.03
CA ILE A 10 -11.77 -0.50 -46.63
C ILE A 10 -11.18 0.58 -45.72
N ASN A 11 -12.01 1.51 -45.21
CA ASN A 11 -11.55 2.55 -44.30
C ASN A 11 -11.03 1.95 -42.96
N PHE A 12 -11.65 0.89 -42.45
CA PHE A 12 -11.18 0.21 -41.24
C PHE A 12 -9.84 -0.49 -41.45
N ILE A 13 -9.64 -1.13 -42.61
CA ILE A 13 -8.37 -1.77 -43.00
C ILE A 13 -7.26 -0.74 -43.17
N LEU A 14 -7.55 0.45 -43.73
CA LEU A 14 -6.57 1.52 -43.91
C LEU A 14 -6.21 2.23 -42.59
N LEU A 15 -7.15 2.29 -41.62
CA LEU A 15 -6.91 2.88 -40.29
C LEU A 15 -6.17 1.95 -39.34
N LEU A 16 -6.30 0.63 -39.51
CA LEU A 16 -5.69 -0.36 -38.63
C LEU A 16 -4.15 -0.20 -38.50
N PRO A 17 -3.37 -0.03 -39.58
CA PRO A 17 -1.92 0.20 -39.47
C PRO A 17 -1.57 1.48 -38.74
N VAL A 18 -2.37 2.54 -38.90
CA VAL A 18 -2.18 3.83 -38.21
C VAL A 18 -2.43 3.66 -36.72
N ILE A 19 -3.48 2.95 -36.35
CA ILE A 19 -3.78 2.66 -34.92
C ILE A 19 -2.67 1.80 -34.30
N ILE A 20 -2.20 0.77 -35.02
CA ILE A 20 -1.09 -0.08 -34.56
C ILE A 20 0.21 0.72 -34.43
N PHE A 21 0.49 1.62 -35.39
CA PHE A 21 1.67 2.50 -35.34
C PHE A 21 1.61 3.46 -34.14
N LEU A 22 0.48 4.11 -33.89
CA LEU A 22 0.28 5.01 -32.75
C LEU A 22 0.38 4.25 -31.43
N ALA A 23 -0.24 3.07 -31.33
CA ALA A 23 -0.12 2.21 -30.15
C ALA A 23 1.33 1.79 -29.89
N ASN A 24 2.07 1.39 -30.92
CA ASN A 24 3.49 1.04 -30.80
C ASN A 24 4.37 2.25 -30.46
N ALA A 25 4.06 3.44 -30.97
CA ALA A 25 4.77 4.67 -30.62
C ALA A 25 4.57 5.05 -29.14
N ASP A 26 3.36 4.88 -28.60
CA ASP A 26 3.08 5.10 -27.18
C ASP A 26 3.78 4.05 -26.30
N ILE A 27 3.79 2.80 -26.73
CA ILE A 27 4.54 1.72 -26.04
C ILE A 27 6.03 2.03 -26.06
N ALA A 28 6.59 2.48 -27.19
CA ALA A 28 8.00 2.83 -27.32
C ALA A 28 8.37 4.04 -26.45
N LYS A 29 7.51 5.08 -26.39
CA LYS A 29 7.71 6.26 -25.55
C LYS A 29 7.70 5.94 -24.04
N ASN A 30 6.91 4.93 -23.65
CA ASN A 30 6.80 4.48 -22.26
C ASN A 30 7.75 3.33 -21.93
N LYS A 31 8.50 2.81 -22.91
CA LYS A 31 9.45 1.72 -22.72
C LYS A 31 10.58 2.14 -21.78
N GLY A 32 10.54 1.62 -20.54
CA GLY A 32 11.54 1.92 -19.51
C GLY A 32 11.06 2.86 -18.39
N LYS A 33 9.92 3.53 -18.53
CA LYS A 33 9.32 4.25 -17.41
C LYS A 33 8.65 3.26 -16.46
N VAL A 34 9.07 3.31 -15.20
CA VAL A 34 8.40 2.58 -14.13
C VAL A 34 7.21 3.43 -13.71
N HIS A 35 6.03 2.83 -13.64
CA HIS A 35 4.83 3.48 -13.11
C HIS A 35 4.20 2.56 -12.08
N LEU A 36 4.22 2.98 -10.82
CA LEU A 36 3.73 2.20 -9.68
C LEU A 36 2.66 3.01 -8.96
N TYR A 37 1.52 2.40 -8.72
CA TYR A 37 0.45 3.05 -7.99
C TYR A 37 -0.45 2.02 -7.30
N GLY A 38 -1.34 2.52 -6.46
CA GLY A 38 -2.34 1.72 -5.76
C GLY A 38 -2.06 1.61 -4.27
N ILE A 39 -3.09 1.24 -3.54
CA ILE A 39 -3.09 1.16 -2.08
C ILE A 39 -3.32 -0.30 -1.70
N TYR A 40 -2.41 -0.88 -0.91
CA TYR A 40 -2.47 -2.29 -0.50
C TYR A 40 -2.33 -2.42 1.00
N GLY A 41 -3.29 -3.08 1.63
CA GLY A 41 -3.29 -3.32 3.07
C GLY A 41 -2.78 -4.72 3.43
N PHE A 42 -1.98 -4.82 4.50
CA PHE A 42 -1.51 -6.07 5.08
C PHE A 42 -2.12 -6.23 6.47
N PHE A 43 -2.93 -7.26 6.65
CA PHE A 43 -3.75 -7.47 7.84
C PHE A 43 -3.37 -8.76 8.57
N GLY A 44 -3.63 -8.78 9.85
CA GLY A 44 -3.41 -9.93 10.73
C GLY A 44 -3.10 -9.51 12.15
N LEU A 45 -3.32 -10.38 13.11
CA LEU A 45 -3.03 -10.15 14.51
C LEU A 45 -1.53 -9.91 14.75
N PRO A 46 -1.12 -9.38 15.91
CA PRO A 46 0.30 -9.29 16.28
C PRO A 46 1.04 -10.62 16.08
N GLY A 47 2.28 -10.55 15.58
CA GLY A 47 3.09 -11.74 15.29
C GLY A 47 2.74 -12.49 14.00
N ARG A 48 1.71 -12.10 13.26
CA ARG A 48 1.33 -12.75 11.98
C ARG A 48 2.20 -12.37 10.78
N GLY A 49 3.24 -11.57 10.95
CA GLY A 49 4.22 -11.27 9.91
C GLY A 49 3.78 -10.19 8.91
N LYS A 50 2.88 -9.27 9.26
CA LYS A 50 2.43 -8.15 8.40
C LYS A 50 3.60 -7.31 7.89
N THR A 51 4.37 -6.71 8.82
CA THR A 51 5.54 -5.89 8.49
C THR A 51 6.59 -6.69 7.73
N MET A 52 6.73 -7.99 8.03
CA MET A 52 7.62 -8.92 7.31
C MET A 52 7.16 -9.12 5.84
N CYS A 53 5.85 -9.31 5.60
CA CYS A 53 5.30 -9.41 4.24
C CYS A 53 5.52 -8.11 3.47
N MET A 54 5.28 -6.96 4.10
CA MET A 54 5.50 -5.64 3.53
C MET A 54 6.98 -5.43 3.20
N SER A 55 7.91 -5.76 4.12
CA SER A 55 9.35 -5.65 3.90
C SER A 55 9.85 -6.60 2.79
N LYS A 56 9.29 -7.82 2.73
CA LYS A 56 9.57 -8.75 1.61
C LYS A 56 9.12 -8.16 0.28
N TYR A 57 7.96 -7.54 0.24
CA TYR A 57 7.45 -6.84 -0.94
C TYR A 57 8.41 -5.71 -1.35
N LEU A 58 8.86 -4.87 -0.42
CA LEU A 58 9.84 -3.80 -0.69
C LEU A 58 11.17 -4.35 -1.22
N ASN A 59 11.69 -5.45 -0.64
CA ASN A 59 12.90 -6.11 -1.14
C ASN A 59 12.73 -6.56 -2.59
N ASP A 60 11.59 -7.13 -2.95
CA ASP A 60 11.31 -7.56 -4.32
C ASP A 60 11.19 -6.36 -5.27
N MET A 61 10.58 -5.27 -4.82
CA MET A 61 10.49 -4.02 -5.57
C MET A 61 11.87 -3.40 -5.80
N ARG A 62 12.70 -3.30 -4.75
CA ARG A 62 14.07 -2.79 -4.85
C ARG A 62 14.92 -3.66 -5.78
N ARG A 63 14.80 -4.98 -5.68
CA ARG A 63 15.51 -5.91 -6.59
C ARG A 63 15.07 -5.75 -8.05
N LYS A 64 13.77 -5.52 -8.30
CA LYS A 64 13.21 -5.40 -9.64
C LYS A 64 13.51 -4.06 -10.30
N TYR A 65 13.42 -2.98 -9.55
CA TYR A 65 13.45 -1.62 -10.09
C TYR A 65 14.71 -0.82 -9.71
N GLY A 66 15.48 -1.29 -8.72
CA GLY A 66 16.70 -0.60 -8.26
C GLY A 66 16.42 0.85 -7.85
N ASN A 67 17.24 1.75 -8.37
CA ASN A 67 17.15 3.19 -8.10
C ASN A 67 16.13 3.93 -8.98
N LYS A 68 15.31 3.22 -9.76
CA LYS A 68 14.22 3.81 -10.56
C LYS A 68 12.97 4.14 -9.75
N ILE A 69 12.96 3.80 -8.47
CA ILE A 69 11.87 4.06 -7.53
C ILE A 69 12.43 4.64 -6.24
N TYR A 70 11.61 5.40 -5.53
CA TYR A 70 11.86 5.80 -4.14
C TYR A 70 11.08 4.90 -3.19
N ILE A 71 11.69 4.57 -2.06
CA ILE A 71 11.08 3.83 -0.95
C ILE A 71 11.09 4.72 0.28
N MET A 72 9.93 4.91 0.88
CA MET A 72 9.73 5.71 2.09
C MET A 72 9.03 4.87 3.14
N THR A 73 9.57 4.79 4.37
CA THR A 73 8.97 3.97 5.44
C THR A 73 9.00 4.66 6.80
N ASN A 74 8.03 4.33 7.67
CA ASN A 74 7.98 4.82 9.06
C ASN A 74 8.61 3.84 10.09
N TYR A 75 9.10 2.69 9.63
CA TYR A 75 9.64 1.64 10.51
C TYR A 75 11.12 1.30 10.27
N HIS A 76 11.83 2.23 9.64
CA HIS A 76 13.28 2.18 9.42
C HIS A 76 13.74 0.94 8.62
N TYR A 77 13.26 0.84 7.39
CA TYR A 77 13.72 -0.16 6.43
C TYR A 77 15.11 0.22 5.89
N LYS A 78 16.05 -0.75 5.86
CA LYS A 78 17.48 -0.47 5.53
C LYS A 78 17.71 0.17 4.16
N ASP A 79 16.95 -0.23 3.15
CA ASP A 79 17.09 0.26 1.77
C ASP A 79 16.05 1.36 1.45
N GLN A 80 15.55 2.09 2.46
CA GLN A 80 14.70 3.25 2.24
C GLN A 80 15.50 4.44 1.76
N ASP A 81 14.88 5.26 0.91
CA ASP A 81 15.45 6.53 0.46
C ASP A 81 15.06 7.68 1.39
N PHE A 82 13.84 7.61 1.96
CA PHE A 82 13.30 8.63 2.85
C PHE A 82 12.65 8.02 4.09
N GLU A 83 12.63 8.77 5.18
CA GLU A 83 11.85 8.44 6.37
C GLU A 83 10.45 9.04 6.26
N PHE A 84 9.42 8.23 6.46
CA PHE A 84 8.03 8.67 6.49
C PHE A 84 7.66 9.12 7.90
N THR A 85 7.49 10.41 8.08
CA THR A 85 7.18 11.05 9.38
C THR A 85 5.78 11.60 9.44
N THR A 86 5.22 12.05 8.31
CA THR A 86 3.88 12.62 8.22
C THR A 86 3.25 12.35 6.86
N TRP A 87 1.93 12.17 6.85
CA TRP A 87 1.17 11.99 5.62
C TRP A 87 1.30 13.17 4.63
N LYS A 88 1.70 14.36 5.10
CA LYS A 88 1.91 15.54 4.25
C LYS A 88 3.00 15.32 3.19
N GLN A 89 3.97 14.45 3.47
CA GLN A 89 4.99 14.07 2.49
C GLN A 89 4.40 13.40 1.23
N LEU A 90 3.20 12.83 1.31
CA LEU A 90 2.52 12.28 0.12
C LEU A 90 2.04 13.37 -0.84
N LEU A 91 1.98 14.63 -0.41
CA LEU A 91 1.57 15.77 -1.24
C LEU A 91 2.75 16.39 -2.02
N GLU A 92 3.97 15.96 -1.73
CA GLU A 92 5.18 16.45 -2.39
C GLU A 92 5.35 15.80 -3.76
N ASP A 93 6.00 16.52 -4.69
CA ASP A 93 6.31 16.01 -6.02
C ASP A 93 7.63 15.23 -6.02
N TYR A 94 7.61 14.02 -6.55
CA TYR A 94 8.78 13.16 -6.70
C TYR A 94 9.08 12.91 -8.18
N ASP A 95 10.36 12.97 -8.57
CA ASP A 95 10.81 12.72 -9.94
C ASP A 95 10.75 11.24 -10.35
N LYS A 96 10.56 10.33 -9.39
CA LYS A 96 10.42 8.87 -9.59
C LYS A 96 9.15 8.37 -8.89
N PRO A 97 8.65 7.19 -9.28
CA PRO A 97 7.58 6.55 -8.54
C PRO A 97 7.94 6.35 -7.09
N LEU A 98 7.02 6.70 -6.19
CA LEU A 98 7.19 6.58 -4.75
C LEU A 98 6.46 5.33 -4.23
N VAL A 99 7.17 4.50 -3.47
CA VAL A 99 6.60 3.38 -2.71
C VAL A 99 6.66 3.71 -1.23
N VAL A 100 5.50 3.95 -0.63
CA VAL A 100 5.38 4.27 0.80
C VAL A 100 4.98 3.02 1.55
N ALA A 101 5.71 2.66 2.59
CA ALA A 101 5.36 1.58 3.49
C ALA A 101 5.05 2.15 4.89
N TRP A 102 3.77 2.11 5.24
CA TRP A 102 3.19 2.71 6.43
C TRP A 102 2.78 1.62 7.42
N ASP A 103 3.59 1.37 8.40
CA ASP A 103 3.31 0.37 9.43
C ASP A 103 2.32 0.92 10.47
N GLU A 104 1.34 0.09 10.86
CA GLU A 104 0.31 0.39 11.87
C GLU A 104 -0.49 1.69 11.58
N VAL A 105 -1.04 1.82 10.34
CA VAL A 105 -1.77 3.01 9.89
C VAL A 105 -2.94 3.41 10.81
N GLN A 106 -3.52 2.46 11.54
CA GLN A 106 -4.60 2.72 12.49
C GLN A 106 -4.17 3.58 13.69
N ASN A 107 -2.88 3.79 13.91
CA ASN A 107 -2.41 4.69 14.96
C ASN A 107 -2.63 6.18 14.59
N GLU A 108 -2.68 6.49 13.29
CA GLU A 108 -2.98 7.84 12.79
C GLU A 108 -4.41 7.96 12.27
N PHE A 109 -4.94 6.93 11.62
CA PHE A 109 -6.27 6.89 11.00
C PHE A 109 -7.09 5.72 11.51
N ASN A 110 -7.57 5.85 12.75
CA ASN A 110 -8.42 4.86 13.37
C ASN A 110 -9.89 5.11 12.98
N SER A 111 -10.60 4.04 12.65
CA SER A 111 -12.04 4.10 12.33
C SER A 111 -12.94 4.64 13.46
N ARG A 112 -12.42 4.68 14.69
CA ARG A 112 -13.13 5.20 15.89
C ARG A 112 -12.79 6.65 16.18
N ASP A 113 -11.82 7.24 15.50
CA ASP A 113 -11.46 8.64 15.67
C ASP A 113 -12.35 9.49 14.76
N PHE A 114 -13.30 10.24 15.36
CA PHE A 114 -14.23 11.11 14.65
C PHE A 114 -13.57 12.38 14.09
N LYS A 115 -12.26 12.54 14.21
CA LYS A 115 -11.55 13.62 13.53
C LYS A 115 -11.73 13.45 12.02
N SER A 116 -12.13 14.53 11.37
CA SER A 116 -12.33 14.52 9.92
C SER A 116 -11.05 14.06 9.21
N PHE A 117 -11.19 13.04 8.37
CA PHE A 117 -10.09 12.58 7.50
C PHE A 117 -9.62 13.76 6.64
N PRO A 118 -8.31 14.07 6.57
CA PRO A 118 -7.84 15.24 5.84
C PRO A 118 -8.24 15.20 4.37
N ILE A 119 -8.97 16.23 3.89
CA ILE A 119 -9.44 16.30 2.50
C ILE A 119 -8.27 16.26 1.52
N ALA A 120 -7.16 16.93 1.84
CA ALA A 120 -5.96 16.91 1.01
C ALA A 120 -5.39 15.50 0.85
N LEU A 121 -5.35 14.71 1.93
CA LEU A 121 -4.93 13.32 1.88
C LEU A 121 -5.92 12.48 1.05
N LEU A 122 -7.23 12.64 1.25
CA LEU A 122 -8.25 11.95 0.46
C LEU A 122 -8.07 12.22 -1.04
N THR A 123 -7.86 13.49 -1.40
CA THR A 123 -7.61 13.89 -2.79
C THR A 123 -6.35 13.21 -3.33
N GLN A 124 -5.27 13.18 -2.58
CA GLN A 124 -4.04 12.51 -2.98
C GLN A 124 -4.22 11.00 -3.16
N LEU A 125 -4.92 10.34 -2.22
CA LEU A 125 -5.18 8.90 -2.28
C LEU A 125 -6.03 8.51 -3.50
N THR A 126 -6.95 9.38 -3.94
CA THR A 126 -7.74 9.14 -5.17
C THR A 126 -6.92 9.37 -6.44
N GLN A 127 -5.82 10.09 -6.35
CA GLN A 127 -4.99 10.48 -7.49
C GLN A 127 -3.61 9.79 -7.53
N VAL A 128 -3.41 8.72 -6.75
CA VAL A 128 -2.12 8.00 -6.67
C VAL A 128 -1.55 7.53 -8.02
N ARG A 129 -2.38 7.46 -9.05
CA ARG A 129 -1.99 7.11 -10.43
C ARG A 129 -1.40 8.28 -11.21
N LYS A 130 -1.63 9.52 -10.79
CA LYS A 130 -1.14 10.70 -11.49
C LYS A 130 0.36 10.93 -11.26
N GLY A 131 0.97 11.75 -12.12
CA GLY A 131 2.41 12.01 -12.06
C GLY A 131 3.24 10.76 -12.31
N ASN A 132 4.26 10.55 -11.50
CA ASN A 132 5.11 9.35 -11.55
C ASN A 132 4.51 8.13 -10.84
N GLY A 133 3.39 8.31 -10.15
CA GLY A 133 2.66 7.28 -9.41
C GLY A 133 3.15 7.12 -7.96
N ILE A 134 2.18 6.87 -7.08
CA ILE A 134 2.43 6.57 -5.66
C ILE A 134 1.82 5.21 -5.33
N GLN A 135 2.61 4.30 -4.81
CA GLN A 135 2.14 3.05 -4.28
C GLN A 135 2.21 3.07 -2.76
N ILE A 136 1.08 2.87 -2.10
CA ILE A 136 0.99 2.87 -0.64
C ILE A 136 0.76 1.44 -0.17
N LEU A 137 1.67 0.97 0.65
CA LEU A 137 1.59 -0.29 1.39
C LEU A 137 1.34 0.08 2.84
N TYR A 138 0.32 -0.47 3.46
CA TYR A 138 0.06 -0.20 4.87
C TYR A 138 -0.21 -1.48 5.65
N THR A 139 0.09 -1.46 6.93
CA THR A 139 -0.30 -2.57 7.81
C THR A 139 -1.36 -2.11 8.81
N ALA A 140 -2.21 -3.06 9.21
CA ALA A 140 -3.13 -2.88 10.32
C ALA A 140 -3.44 -4.22 10.99
N GLN A 141 -3.80 -4.20 12.28
CA GLN A 141 -4.12 -5.42 13.01
C GLN A 141 -5.43 -6.04 12.54
N ARG A 142 -6.43 -5.22 12.26
CA ARG A 142 -7.75 -5.64 11.77
C ARG A 142 -8.27 -4.67 10.71
N TRP A 143 -9.03 -5.21 9.76
CA TRP A 143 -9.67 -4.44 8.69
C TRP A 143 -10.48 -3.26 9.21
N HIS A 144 -11.35 -3.52 10.18
CA HIS A 144 -12.26 -2.50 10.73
C HIS A 144 -11.59 -1.43 11.62
N PHE A 145 -10.30 -1.58 11.94
CA PHE A 145 -9.56 -0.56 12.68
C PHE A 145 -9.08 0.58 11.78
N VAL A 146 -9.02 0.34 10.47
CA VAL A 146 -8.62 1.34 9.48
C VAL A 146 -9.80 2.19 9.08
N ASP A 147 -9.58 3.48 8.89
CA ASP A 147 -10.59 4.43 8.41
C ASP A 147 -11.25 3.96 7.11
N LYS A 148 -12.57 4.23 6.98
CA LYS A 148 -13.37 3.78 5.84
C LYS A 148 -12.83 4.30 4.50
N ASN A 149 -12.34 5.55 4.46
CA ASN A 149 -11.80 6.14 3.23
C ASN A 149 -10.56 5.38 2.75
N PHE A 150 -9.65 5.02 3.66
CA PHE A 150 -8.50 4.18 3.33
C PHE A 150 -8.93 2.81 2.80
N ARG A 151 -9.90 2.17 3.46
CA ARG A 151 -10.41 0.86 3.06
C ARG A 151 -11.04 0.88 1.67
N SER A 152 -11.90 1.86 1.39
CA SER A 152 -12.61 1.98 0.11
C SER A 152 -11.69 2.29 -1.06
N LEU A 153 -10.53 2.92 -0.82
CA LEU A 153 -9.53 3.23 -1.84
C LEU A 153 -8.46 2.13 -2.01
N SER A 154 -8.50 1.08 -1.20
CA SER A 154 -7.56 -0.03 -1.31
C SER A 154 -7.78 -0.84 -2.59
N PHE A 155 -6.69 -1.21 -3.25
CA PHE A 155 -6.67 -2.05 -4.46
C PHE A 155 -6.59 -3.55 -4.13
N GLY A 156 -6.14 -3.88 -2.93
CA GLY A 156 -6.00 -5.25 -2.47
C GLY A 156 -5.67 -5.35 -0.99
N CYS A 157 -6.14 -6.44 -0.39
CA CYS A 157 -6.00 -6.72 1.04
C CYS A 157 -5.29 -8.05 1.23
N TYR A 158 -4.10 -8.01 1.83
CA TYR A 158 -3.31 -9.20 2.16
C TYR A 158 -3.65 -9.69 3.56
N ASP A 159 -4.16 -10.91 3.66
CA ASP A 159 -4.34 -11.62 4.93
C ASP A 159 -3.06 -12.38 5.24
N CYS A 160 -2.35 -11.96 6.28
CA CYS A 160 -1.03 -12.44 6.63
C CYS A 160 -1.08 -13.51 7.71
N GLY A 161 -0.22 -14.53 7.57
CA GLY A 161 -0.04 -15.56 8.56
C GLY A 161 1.40 -16.04 8.63
N THR A 162 1.82 -16.44 9.82
CA THR A 162 3.14 -17.05 10.04
C THR A 162 2.98 -18.35 10.81
N TRP A 163 3.60 -19.42 10.29
CA TRP A 163 3.69 -20.74 10.92
C TRP A 163 5.12 -21.03 11.36
N PHE A 164 5.25 -21.78 12.41
CA PHE A 164 6.55 -22.22 12.95
C PHE A 164 7.55 -21.06 13.16
N GLY A 165 7.03 -19.85 13.38
CA GLY A 165 7.84 -18.64 13.60
C GLY A 165 8.64 -18.13 12.42
N ARG A 166 8.71 -18.87 11.29
CA ARG A 166 9.53 -18.51 10.13
C ARG A 166 8.85 -18.66 8.77
N TYR A 167 7.87 -19.53 8.61
CA TYR A 167 7.15 -19.67 7.36
C TYR A 167 6.00 -18.67 7.29
N THR A 168 6.13 -17.68 6.44
CA THR A 168 5.15 -16.61 6.30
C THR A 168 4.43 -16.70 4.96
N PHE A 169 3.15 -16.48 4.99
CA PHE A 169 2.30 -16.41 3.81
C PHE A 169 1.37 -15.21 3.88
N ALA A 170 0.99 -14.68 2.72
CA ALA A 170 -0.03 -13.66 2.60
C ALA A 170 -0.92 -13.96 1.39
N ARG A 171 -2.22 -13.86 1.56
CA ARG A 171 -3.22 -14.08 0.52
C ARG A 171 -3.92 -12.77 0.21
N MET A 172 -3.86 -12.32 -1.03
CA MET A 172 -4.47 -11.07 -1.48
C MET A 172 -5.91 -11.33 -1.94
N TYR A 173 -6.80 -10.53 -1.40
CA TYR A 173 -8.22 -10.50 -1.74
C TYR A 173 -8.60 -9.16 -2.35
N ASP A 174 -9.73 -9.13 -3.05
CA ASP A 174 -10.42 -7.88 -3.35
C ASP A 174 -10.86 -7.20 -2.05
N PRO A 175 -10.85 -5.87 -1.94
CA PRO A 175 -11.30 -5.17 -0.73
C PRO A 175 -12.75 -5.47 -0.35
N LEU A 176 -13.66 -5.61 -1.33
CA LEU A 176 -15.06 -5.96 -1.07
C LEU A 176 -15.18 -7.38 -0.54
N ASP A 177 -14.54 -8.35 -1.20
CA ASP A 177 -14.49 -9.73 -0.75
C ASP A 177 -13.86 -9.86 0.64
N TYR A 178 -12.85 -9.02 0.94
CA TYR A 178 -12.20 -9.02 2.24
C TYR A 178 -13.10 -8.43 3.34
N ASP A 179 -13.87 -7.40 3.03
CA ASP A 179 -14.86 -6.82 3.94
C ASP A 179 -15.94 -7.86 4.29
N GLU A 180 -16.49 -8.57 3.29
CA GLU A 180 -17.42 -9.67 3.51
C GLU A 180 -16.81 -10.77 4.38
N LYS A 181 -15.57 -11.19 4.09
CA LYS A 181 -14.84 -12.17 4.89
C LYS A 181 -14.70 -11.75 6.35
N CYS A 182 -14.46 -10.47 6.61
CA CYS A 182 -14.33 -9.92 7.95
C CYS A 182 -15.67 -9.79 8.68
N ASN A 183 -16.76 -9.62 7.95
CA ASN A 183 -18.12 -9.45 8.49
C ASN A 183 -18.87 -10.79 8.69
N GLN A 184 -18.36 -11.91 8.14
CA GLN A 184 -19.00 -13.21 8.30
C GLN A 184 -19.05 -13.64 9.79
N VAL A 185 -20.25 -13.84 10.29
CA VAL A 185 -20.50 -14.35 11.63
C VAL A 185 -20.20 -15.85 11.67
N HIS A 186 -19.63 -16.34 12.79
CA HIS A 186 -19.41 -17.75 13.01
C HIS A 186 -20.77 -18.50 12.97
N GLY A 187 -20.95 -19.38 11.98
CA GLY A 187 -22.15 -20.20 11.84
C GLY A 187 -22.85 -20.13 10.48
N ASP A 188 -22.70 -19.05 9.74
CA ASP A 188 -23.24 -18.95 8.38
C ASP A 188 -22.43 -19.79 7.37
N LYS A 189 -23.12 -20.29 6.32
CA LYS A 189 -22.45 -20.96 5.20
C LYS A 189 -21.38 -20.00 4.64
N ARG A 190 -20.11 -20.27 4.96
CA ARG A 190 -18.98 -19.44 4.53
C ARG A 190 -18.96 -19.39 3.01
N MET A 191 -19.20 -18.22 2.46
CA MET A 191 -18.95 -17.97 1.06
C MET A 191 -17.46 -18.25 0.78
N LYS A 192 -17.16 -19.11 -0.19
CA LYS A 192 -15.76 -19.40 -0.56
C LYS A 192 -15.18 -18.20 -1.30
N ILE A 193 -14.52 -17.34 -0.57
CA ILE A 193 -13.82 -16.18 -1.14
C ILE A 193 -12.43 -16.65 -1.59
N HIS A 194 -12.13 -16.46 -2.88
CA HIS A 194 -10.87 -16.90 -3.46
C HIS A 194 -9.83 -15.76 -3.45
N ALA A 195 -8.61 -16.10 -3.02
CA ALA A 195 -7.51 -15.17 -3.10
C ALA A 195 -7.11 -14.93 -4.57
N LYS A 196 -6.96 -13.65 -4.96
CA LYS A 196 -6.48 -13.25 -6.30
C LYS A 196 -4.99 -13.55 -6.50
N ARG A 197 -4.21 -13.44 -5.44
CA ARG A 197 -2.75 -13.69 -5.42
C ARG A 197 -2.35 -14.26 -4.08
N SER A 198 -1.24 -14.97 -4.05
CA SER A 198 -0.63 -15.42 -2.81
C SER A 198 0.88 -15.25 -2.88
N MET A 199 1.50 -14.99 -1.74
CA MET A 199 2.94 -15.06 -1.55
C MET A 199 3.23 -15.95 -0.35
N SER A 200 4.32 -16.70 -0.40
CA SER A 200 4.83 -17.44 0.74
C SER A 200 6.36 -17.45 0.71
N PHE A 201 6.98 -17.40 1.88
CA PHE A 201 8.43 -17.36 2.00
C PHE A 201 8.89 -17.77 3.39
N ILE A 202 10.14 -18.17 3.48
CA ILE A 202 10.82 -18.39 4.75
C ILE A 202 11.50 -17.10 5.18
N GLN A 203 11.28 -16.67 6.41
CA GLN A 203 11.94 -15.51 6.99
C GLN A 203 13.42 -15.85 7.25
N THR A 204 14.29 -15.44 6.33
CA THR A 204 15.74 -15.50 6.53
C THR A 204 16.18 -14.43 7.53
N ASP A 205 17.34 -14.63 8.18
CA ASP A 205 17.90 -13.65 9.11
C ASP A 205 18.22 -12.33 8.38
N LYS A 206 18.64 -12.38 7.11
CA LYS A 206 18.81 -11.19 6.27
C LYS A 206 17.51 -10.40 6.13
N LEU A 207 16.38 -11.06 5.90
CA LEU A 207 15.07 -10.42 5.78
C LEU A 207 14.58 -9.87 7.13
N ARG A 208 14.81 -10.61 8.22
CA ARG A 208 14.47 -10.16 9.58
C ARG A 208 15.25 -8.92 10.00
N ASN A 209 16.50 -8.84 9.59
CA ASN A 209 17.37 -7.72 9.90
C ASN A 209 17.26 -6.55 8.92
N CYS A 210 16.32 -6.57 7.93
CA CYS A 210 16.17 -5.47 7.00
C CYS A 210 15.36 -4.28 7.56
N TYR A 211 14.77 -4.39 8.75
CA TYR A 211 14.04 -3.33 9.42
C TYR A 211 14.15 -3.43 10.95
N ASP A 212 13.86 -2.35 11.64
CA ASP A 212 13.85 -2.29 13.11
C ASP A 212 12.43 -2.46 13.66
N SER A 213 12.10 -3.67 14.11
CA SER A 213 10.79 -3.99 14.68
C SER A 213 10.45 -3.27 16.00
N TYR A 214 11.45 -2.69 16.68
CA TYR A 214 11.27 -1.98 17.95
C TYR A 214 11.25 -0.46 17.82
N LYS A 215 11.47 0.09 16.61
CA LYS A 215 11.51 1.55 16.41
C LYS A 215 10.23 2.24 16.87
N MET A 216 9.07 1.71 16.49
CA MET A 216 7.78 2.30 16.87
C MET A 216 7.55 2.30 18.38
N LEU A 217 7.97 1.23 19.08
CA LEU A 217 7.92 1.18 20.55
C LEU A 217 8.84 2.21 21.20
N ARG A 218 10.04 2.40 20.63
CA ARG A 218 11.00 3.41 21.13
C ARG A 218 10.47 4.83 20.89
N THR A 219 9.89 5.08 19.72
CA THR A 219 9.30 6.38 19.38
C THR A 219 8.07 6.68 20.25
N ALA A 220 7.20 5.68 20.49
CA ALA A 220 6.06 5.84 21.38
C ALA A 220 6.54 6.17 22.82
N LYS A 221 7.51 5.43 23.35
CA LYS A 221 8.09 5.70 24.66
C LYS A 221 8.71 7.09 24.75
N SER A 222 9.35 7.60 23.70
CA SER A 222 9.92 8.94 23.70
C SER A 222 8.89 10.07 23.61
N LYS A 223 7.71 9.81 23.02
CA LYS A 223 6.64 10.80 22.89
C LYS A 223 5.65 10.84 24.06
N GLU A 224 5.47 9.73 24.78
CA GLU A 224 4.41 9.60 25.80
C GLU A 224 4.87 9.77 27.24
N TYR A 225 6.16 9.84 27.51
CA TYR A 225 6.64 10.01 28.88
C TYR A 225 7.00 11.47 29.23
N MET A 226 6.06 12.38 29.05
CA MET A 226 5.95 13.50 29.97
C MET A 226 5.23 12.98 31.23
N SER A 227 5.95 12.87 32.32
CA SER A 227 5.34 12.51 33.60
C SER A 227 4.25 13.53 33.94
N ARG A 228 3.26 13.13 34.75
CA ARG A 228 2.23 14.09 35.25
C ARG A 228 2.85 15.36 35.86
N GLN A 229 4.07 15.26 36.40
CA GLN A 229 4.82 16.38 36.95
C GLN A 229 5.36 17.32 35.88
N GLU A 230 5.84 16.80 34.74
CA GLU A 230 6.31 17.61 33.61
C GLU A 230 5.16 18.30 32.90
N ILE A 231 3.99 17.67 32.77
CA ILE A 231 2.77 18.27 32.24
C ILE A 231 2.32 19.42 33.14
N ALA A 232 2.30 19.23 34.47
CA ALA A 232 1.93 20.25 35.43
C ALA A 232 2.92 21.42 35.48
N MET A 233 4.21 21.21 35.17
CA MET A 233 5.19 22.28 35.04
C MET A 233 5.00 23.09 33.74
N THR A 234 4.67 22.43 32.62
CA THR A 234 4.44 23.11 31.33
C THR A 234 3.17 23.96 31.38
N GLU A 235 2.10 23.50 32.07
CA GLU A 235 0.85 24.28 32.25
C GLU A 235 1.00 25.48 33.22
N ARG A 236 2.07 25.54 34.04
CA ARG A 236 2.35 26.68 34.92
C ARG A 236 3.20 27.78 34.25
N ILE A 237 3.74 27.52 33.05
CA ILE A 237 4.60 28.45 32.30
C ILE A 237 3.82 29.15 31.18
N LEU A 238 2.61 28.70 30.86
CA LEU A 238 1.64 29.33 29.97
C LEU A 238 0.60 30.12 30.76
#